data_4f5f128d15950faec60101ebf46ed9de
#
_entry.id   4f5f128d15950faec60101ebf46ed9de
#
_cell.length_a   1.000
_cell.length_b   1.000
_cell.length_c   1.000
_cell.angle_alpha   90.00
_cell.angle_beta   90.00
_cell.angle_gamma   90.00
#
_symmetry.space_group_name_H-M   'P 1'
#
loop_
_entity.id
_entity.type
_entity.pdbx_description
1 polymer ?
#
loop_
_entity_poly.entity_id
_entity_poly.type
_entity_poly.pdbx_seq_one_letter_code
_entity_poly.pdbx_strand_id
1 'polypeptide(L)'
;MTIINSIYKGKRYAILLTTILTFYAPVLFAQHIADSALVEVAYGQQPEWRRTSAISSIRGEDLLKTTSASLGNSLQGQLPGLTLLQQSGEPGYDFSIANLYLRGRTSYASGQKMLVYVDGFEAPIESLSTAEIESVTLLKDASALALYGMRGANGVLLVTTKKGCVSAPQVSIRLQTGIQQPLGVPDPINAYDYATLYNQARVNDGLPRLYTPEELNAYQNNTDPYFYPNVNWKKAILNNTAPLSMADLSFKGGGDVVQYYVMMNLLQNIGFYKDTDKKRRENSNAYYASFN
;
A
#
# COMPACT_ATOMS: atom_id res chain seq x y z
N MET A 1 26.05 -40.08 57.58
CA MET A 1 25.66 -40.90 56.36
C MET A 1 24.49 -40.33 55.58
N THR A 2 23.65 -39.49 56.13
CA THR A 2 22.42 -38.93 55.48
C THR A 2 22.69 -37.80 54.46
N ILE A 3 23.75 -36.99 54.65
CA ILE A 3 24.10 -35.85 53.81
C ILE A 3 24.70 -36.29 52.48
N ILE A 4 25.49 -37.36 52.45
CA ILE A 4 26.12 -37.88 51.23
C ILE A 4 25.08 -38.46 50.28
N ASN A 5 24.03 -39.10 50.78
CA ASN A 5 22.92 -39.62 49.97
C ASN A 5 22.05 -38.53 49.32
N SER A 6 21.95 -37.36 49.97
CA SER A 6 21.20 -36.22 49.41
C SER A 6 21.92 -35.58 48.20
N ILE A 7 23.27 -35.47 48.30
CA ILE A 7 24.10 -34.92 47.22
C ILE A 7 24.12 -35.86 46.00
N TYR A 8 24.14 -37.18 46.21
CA TYR A 8 24.10 -38.17 45.13
C TYR A 8 22.74 -38.22 44.43
N LYS A 9 21.62 -38.03 45.14
CA LYS A 9 20.29 -37.89 44.52
C LYS A 9 20.19 -36.64 43.71
N GLY A 10 20.68 -35.48 44.19
CA GLY A 10 20.68 -34.22 43.42
C GLY A 10 21.47 -34.30 42.11
N LYS A 11 22.65 -34.94 42.11
CA LYS A 11 23.44 -35.15 40.88
C LYS A 11 22.75 -36.08 39.88
N ARG A 12 22.02 -37.11 40.32
CA ARG A 12 21.25 -37.99 39.44
C ARG A 12 20.09 -37.29 38.76
N TYR A 13 19.36 -36.40 39.44
CA TYR A 13 18.32 -35.59 38.87
C TYR A 13 18.85 -34.52 37.91
N ALA A 14 20.02 -33.93 38.23
CA ALA A 14 20.67 -32.98 37.32
C ALA A 14 21.13 -33.64 35.99
N ILE A 15 21.70 -34.86 36.08
CA ILE A 15 22.12 -35.62 34.89
C ILE A 15 20.88 -36.07 34.06
N LEU A 16 19.80 -36.48 34.73
CA LEU A 16 18.55 -36.85 34.06
C LEU A 16 17.88 -35.64 33.38
N LEU A 17 17.92 -34.46 34.00
CA LEU A 17 17.39 -33.22 33.45
C LEU A 17 18.21 -32.75 32.24
N THR A 18 19.55 -32.84 32.31
CA THR A 18 20.43 -32.49 31.20
C THR A 18 20.28 -33.45 30.00
N THR A 19 20.12 -34.76 30.24
CA THR A 19 19.89 -35.73 29.16
C THR A 19 18.52 -35.55 28.53
N ILE A 20 17.47 -35.21 29.27
CA ILE A 20 16.15 -34.87 28.70
C ILE A 20 16.25 -33.60 27.90
N LEU A 21 16.94 -32.55 28.35
CA LEU A 21 17.09 -31.28 27.63
C LEU A 21 17.86 -31.45 26.33
N THR A 22 18.91 -32.29 26.30
CA THR A 22 19.69 -32.59 25.08
C THR A 22 18.92 -33.42 24.05
N PHE A 23 17.98 -34.27 24.48
CA PHE A 23 17.14 -35.03 23.57
C PHE A 23 15.95 -34.22 22.99
N TYR A 24 15.43 -33.29 23.79
CA TYR A 24 14.30 -32.42 23.31
C TYR A 24 14.78 -31.20 22.52
N ALA A 25 16.01 -30.72 22.71
CA ALA A 25 16.54 -29.59 21.96
C ALA A 25 16.52 -29.79 20.44
N PRO A 26 16.96 -30.93 19.86
CA PRO A 26 16.91 -31.12 18.41
C PRO A 26 15.47 -31.23 17.87
N VAL A 27 14.49 -31.71 18.66
CA VAL A 27 13.09 -31.78 18.26
C VAL A 27 12.47 -30.39 18.19
N LEU A 28 12.79 -29.50 19.12
CA LEU A 28 12.36 -28.09 19.08
C LEU A 28 12.99 -27.32 17.92
N PHE A 29 14.26 -27.55 17.62
CA PHE A 29 14.92 -26.99 16.44
C PHE A 29 14.36 -27.56 15.13
N ALA A 30 14.05 -28.85 15.07
CA ALA A 30 13.44 -29.47 13.90
C ALA A 30 12.01 -28.97 13.65
N GLN A 31 11.20 -28.70 14.69
CA GLN A 31 9.90 -28.06 14.54
C GLN A 31 9.99 -26.61 14.03
N HIS A 32 11.01 -25.87 14.46
CA HIS A 32 11.21 -24.50 13.96
C HIS A 32 11.64 -24.46 12.48
N ILE A 33 12.29 -25.52 11.98
CA ILE A 33 12.63 -25.67 10.56
C ILE A 33 11.41 -26.16 9.75
N ALA A 34 10.51 -26.93 10.37
CA ALA A 34 9.29 -27.40 9.71
C ALA A 34 8.25 -26.28 9.51
N ASP A 35 8.33 -25.21 10.32
CA ASP A 35 7.51 -24.01 10.24
C ASP A 35 8.16 -22.92 9.37
N SER A 36 9.06 -23.34 8.46
CA SER A 36 9.64 -22.44 7.48
C SER A 36 8.53 -21.94 6.56
N ALA A 37 8.33 -20.63 6.57
CA ALA A 37 7.34 -19.96 5.75
C ALA A 37 7.41 -20.46 4.31
N LEU A 38 6.30 -20.96 3.79
CA LEU A 38 6.18 -21.32 2.38
C LEU A 38 6.16 -20.02 1.57
N VAL A 39 7.01 -19.94 0.58
CA VAL A 39 7.07 -18.82 -0.36
C VAL A 39 6.45 -19.27 -1.67
N GLU A 40 5.54 -18.47 -2.19
CA GLU A 40 4.99 -18.70 -3.51
C GLU A 40 6.07 -18.54 -4.58
N VAL A 41 6.13 -19.51 -5.44
CA VAL A 41 6.91 -19.50 -6.67
C VAL A 41 5.97 -19.72 -7.84
N ALA A 42 6.43 -19.53 -9.05
CA ALA A 42 5.63 -19.76 -10.22
C ALA A 42 4.93 -21.15 -10.15
N TYR A 43 3.59 -21.12 -10.11
CA TYR A 43 2.74 -22.30 -10.09
C TYR A 43 2.92 -23.28 -8.91
N GLY A 44 3.42 -22.80 -7.77
CA GLY A 44 3.54 -23.66 -6.59
C GLY A 44 4.09 -22.93 -5.38
N GLN A 45 4.31 -23.71 -4.33
CA GLN A 45 4.89 -23.21 -3.08
C GLN A 45 6.14 -24.02 -2.74
N GLN A 46 7.16 -23.35 -2.20
CA GLN A 46 8.35 -24.04 -1.70
C GLN A 46 8.82 -23.43 -0.38
N PRO A 47 9.47 -24.22 0.50
CA PRO A 47 10.05 -23.69 1.71
C PRO A 47 11.12 -22.63 1.40
N GLU A 48 11.16 -21.57 2.22
CA GLU A 48 12.08 -20.45 2.00
C GLU A 48 13.56 -20.88 1.90
N TRP A 49 13.98 -21.91 2.65
CA TRP A 49 15.34 -22.42 2.62
C TRP A 49 15.75 -23.10 1.30
N ARG A 50 14.78 -23.53 0.46
CA ARG A 50 15.00 -24.09 -0.88
C ARG A 50 15.03 -23.02 -1.97
N ARG A 51 14.76 -21.78 -1.61
CA ARG A 51 14.68 -20.68 -2.57
C ARG A 51 16.05 -20.35 -3.12
N THR A 52 16.28 -20.59 -4.40
CA THR A 52 17.50 -20.24 -5.14
C THR A 52 17.34 -18.98 -5.97
N SER A 53 16.11 -18.56 -6.26
CA SER A 53 15.78 -17.38 -7.05
C SER A 53 15.59 -16.12 -6.18
N ALA A 54 15.84 -14.93 -6.76
CA ALA A 54 15.60 -13.67 -6.09
C ALA A 54 14.09 -13.35 -6.09
N ILE A 55 13.45 -13.59 -4.96
CA ILE A 55 12.05 -13.36 -4.71
C ILE A 55 11.91 -12.46 -3.47
N SER A 56 10.96 -11.57 -3.47
CA SER A 56 10.55 -10.82 -2.27
C SER A 56 9.09 -11.11 -1.99
N SER A 57 8.77 -11.39 -0.74
CA SER A 57 7.40 -11.68 -0.31
C SER A 57 7.03 -10.84 0.90
N ILE A 58 5.76 -10.46 0.98
CA ILE A 58 5.16 -9.78 2.13
C ILE A 58 3.82 -10.44 2.45
N ARG A 59 3.49 -10.54 3.73
CA ARG A 59 2.20 -11.06 4.18
C ARG A 59 1.14 -9.97 4.20
N GLY A 60 -0.11 -10.35 3.95
CA GLY A 60 -1.23 -9.43 3.97
C GLY A 60 -1.41 -8.70 5.31
N GLU A 61 -1.07 -9.36 6.42
CA GLU A 61 -1.11 -8.75 7.76
C GLU A 61 -0.16 -7.54 7.89
N ASP A 62 1.00 -7.59 7.23
CA ASP A 62 1.96 -6.49 7.25
C ASP A 62 1.46 -5.33 6.36
N LEU A 63 0.80 -5.62 5.25
CA LEU A 63 0.17 -4.62 4.39
C LEU A 63 -0.95 -3.86 5.11
N LEU A 64 -1.69 -4.56 5.98
CA LEU A 64 -2.79 -3.96 6.75
C LEU A 64 -2.33 -2.96 7.83
N LYS A 65 -1.03 -2.92 8.15
CA LYS A 65 -0.45 -1.91 9.07
C LYS A 65 -0.41 -0.52 8.42
N THR A 66 -0.41 -0.47 7.09
CA THR A 66 -0.44 0.78 6.33
C THR A 66 -1.88 1.10 5.93
N THR A 67 -2.41 2.20 6.45
CA THR A 67 -3.74 2.68 6.05
C THR A 67 -3.63 3.37 4.70
N SER A 68 -4.08 2.71 3.66
CA SER A 68 -4.11 3.26 2.29
C SER A 68 -5.37 2.80 1.58
N ALA A 69 -5.94 3.68 0.78
CA ALA A 69 -7.11 3.39 -0.04
C ALA A 69 -6.78 2.43 -1.20
N SER A 70 -5.52 2.40 -1.65
CA SER A 70 -5.06 1.60 -2.79
C SER A 70 -4.05 0.55 -2.34
N LEU A 71 -4.21 -0.68 -2.83
CA LEU A 71 -3.24 -1.76 -2.61
C LEU A 71 -1.86 -1.38 -3.15
N GLY A 72 -1.78 -0.74 -4.31
CA GLY A 72 -0.53 -0.27 -4.88
C GLY A 72 0.25 0.59 -3.89
N ASN A 73 -0.42 1.55 -3.27
CA ASN A 73 0.21 2.44 -2.29
C ASN A 73 0.63 1.70 -1.01
N SER A 74 -0.11 0.67 -0.59
CA SER A 74 0.26 -0.18 0.54
C SER A 74 1.54 -0.99 0.27
N LEU A 75 1.84 -1.29 -0.99
CA LEU A 75 3.05 -2.01 -1.39
C LEU A 75 4.29 -1.13 -1.49
N GLN A 76 4.13 0.19 -1.47
CA GLN A 76 5.25 1.12 -1.64
C GLN A 76 6.29 0.96 -0.53
N GLY A 77 7.54 0.68 -0.92
CA GLY A 77 8.65 0.49 0.02
C GLY A 77 8.64 -0.84 0.77
N GLN A 78 7.63 -1.70 0.58
CA GLN A 78 7.51 -2.97 1.29
C GLN A 78 8.23 -4.14 0.61
N LEU A 79 8.31 -4.12 -0.72
CA LEU A 79 8.93 -5.17 -1.51
C LEU A 79 10.25 -4.68 -2.15
N PRO A 80 11.41 -5.15 -1.70
CA PRO A 80 12.70 -4.78 -2.31
C PRO A 80 12.73 -5.11 -3.80
N GLY A 81 12.97 -4.09 -4.62
CA GLY A 81 12.98 -4.18 -6.08
C GLY A 81 11.67 -3.79 -6.77
N LEU A 82 10.59 -3.59 -6.03
CA LEU A 82 9.37 -2.99 -6.55
C LEU A 82 9.53 -1.47 -6.56
N THR A 83 9.33 -0.87 -7.72
CA THR A 83 9.25 0.59 -7.89
C THR A 83 7.84 0.95 -8.26
N LEU A 84 7.24 1.83 -7.48
CA LEU A 84 5.90 2.32 -7.70
C LEU A 84 5.96 3.80 -8.09
N LEU A 85 5.36 4.14 -9.21
CA LEU A 85 5.19 5.53 -9.63
C LEU A 85 3.72 5.91 -9.50
N GLN A 86 3.41 6.67 -8.48
CA GLN A 86 2.10 7.28 -8.29
C GLN A 86 2.06 8.59 -9.09
N GLN A 87 1.09 8.72 -9.99
CA GLN A 87 0.95 9.93 -10.82
C GLN A 87 0.34 11.09 -10.04
N SER A 88 -0.58 10.81 -9.15
CA SER A 88 -1.23 11.78 -8.29
C SER A 88 -1.36 11.23 -6.86
N GLY A 89 -1.16 12.08 -5.87
CA GLY A 89 -1.45 11.77 -4.46
C GLY A 89 -2.81 12.31 -4.03
N GLU A 90 -3.65 12.68 -4.97
CA GLU A 90 -4.95 13.29 -4.71
C GLU A 90 -5.95 12.25 -4.22
N PRO A 91 -6.56 12.45 -3.03
CA PRO A 91 -7.59 11.57 -2.53
C PRO A 91 -8.81 11.56 -3.45
N GLY A 92 -9.44 10.38 -3.56
CA GLY A 92 -10.57 10.19 -4.47
C GLY A 92 -10.17 9.89 -5.92
N TYR A 93 -8.90 10.07 -6.29
CA TYR A 93 -8.33 9.74 -7.59
C TYR A 93 -7.52 8.45 -7.53
N ASP A 94 -7.87 7.54 -6.62
CA ASP A 94 -7.12 6.33 -6.30
C ASP A 94 -7.07 5.29 -7.44
N PHE A 95 -7.88 5.48 -8.46
CA PHE A 95 -7.76 4.75 -9.72
C PHE A 95 -6.63 5.26 -10.62
N SER A 96 -5.88 6.26 -10.19
CA SER A 96 -4.66 6.65 -10.86
C SER A 96 -3.61 5.58 -10.59
N ILE A 97 -3.66 4.61 -11.44
CA ILE A 97 -2.83 3.46 -11.65
C ILE A 97 -1.45 3.68 -11.07
N ALA A 98 -1.18 3.04 -9.96
CA ALA A 98 0.17 2.86 -9.49
C ALA A 98 0.91 2.07 -10.57
N ASN A 99 1.72 2.74 -11.37
CA ASN A 99 2.53 2.04 -12.35
C ASN A 99 3.61 1.26 -11.59
N LEU A 100 3.50 -0.06 -11.63
CA LEU A 100 4.42 -0.99 -10.99
C LEU A 100 5.55 -1.35 -11.94
N TYR A 101 6.79 -1.21 -11.49
CA TYR A 101 7.99 -1.57 -12.24
C TYR A 101 8.91 -2.44 -11.39
N LEU A 102 9.55 -3.40 -12.03
CA LEU A 102 10.64 -4.15 -11.42
C LEU A 102 11.97 -3.40 -11.64
N ARG A 103 12.61 -2.96 -10.53
CA ARG A 103 13.90 -2.26 -10.55
C ARG A 103 13.90 -0.97 -11.41
N GLY A 104 12.73 -0.33 -11.55
CA GLY A 104 12.55 0.88 -12.35
C GLY A 104 12.13 0.63 -13.79
N ARG A 105 12.10 1.70 -14.58
CA ARG A 105 11.73 1.63 -16.00
C ARG A 105 12.91 1.13 -16.82
N THR A 106 12.73 0.03 -17.53
CA THR A 106 13.81 -0.67 -18.27
C THR A 106 13.79 -0.42 -19.77
N SER A 107 12.72 0.17 -20.31
CA SER A 107 12.56 0.38 -21.77
C SER A 107 11.93 1.75 -22.06
N TYR A 108 12.22 2.29 -23.23
CA TYR A 108 11.56 3.51 -23.77
C TYR A 108 10.22 3.18 -24.43
N ALA A 109 9.97 1.93 -24.79
CA ALA A 109 8.74 1.52 -25.46
C ALA A 109 7.54 1.49 -24.50
N SER A 110 6.34 1.66 -25.04
CA SER A 110 5.10 1.35 -24.36
C SER A 110 5.03 -0.16 -24.04
N GLY A 111 4.41 -0.54 -22.94
CA GLY A 111 4.25 -1.96 -22.57
C GLY A 111 5.21 -2.44 -21.49
N GLN A 112 5.66 -1.54 -20.59
CA GLN A 112 6.54 -1.87 -19.47
C GLN A 112 5.80 -2.34 -18.21
N LYS A 113 4.49 -2.60 -18.31
CA LYS A 113 3.70 -3.02 -17.16
C LYS A 113 4.17 -4.38 -16.67
N MET A 114 4.31 -4.48 -15.34
CA MET A 114 4.52 -5.75 -14.66
C MET A 114 3.28 -6.62 -14.81
N LEU A 115 3.46 -7.92 -14.97
CA LEU A 115 2.34 -8.87 -14.92
C LEU A 115 1.89 -9.06 -13.48
N VAL A 116 0.58 -8.98 -13.26
CA VAL A 116 -0.03 -9.28 -11.97
C VAL A 116 -0.89 -10.54 -12.11
N TYR A 117 -0.61 -11.51 -11.26
CA TYR A 117 -1.40 -12.74 -11.16
C TYR A 117 -2.05 -12.81 -9.79
N VAL A 118 -3.36 -13.01 -9.79
CA VAL A 118 -4.18 -13.20 -8.59
C VAL A 118 -4.68 -14.64 -8.59
N ASP A 119 -4.26 -15.42 -7.61
CA ASP A 119 -4.58 -16.85 -7.49
C ASP A 119 -4.38 -17.64 -8.79
N GLY A 120 -3.35 -17.29 -9.57
CA GLY A 120 -2.98 -17.97 -10.82
C GLY A 120 -3.62 -17.38 -12.08
N PHE A 121 -4.46 -16.37 -11.97
CA PHE A 121 -5.08 -15.68 -13.12
C PHE A 121 -4.56 -14.25 -13.24
N GLU A 122 -4.39 -13.80 -14.47
CA GLU A 122 -4.02 -12.39 -14.72
C GLU A 122 -5.20 -11.47 -14.38
N ALA A 123 -4.98 -10.55 -13.47
CA ALA A 123 -5.99 -9.59 -13.05
C ALA A 123 -5.36 -8.23 -12.70
N PRO A 124 -6.11 -7.13 -12.83
CA PRO A 124 -5.65 -5.82 -12.42
C PRO A 124 -5.52 -5.73 -10.90
N ILE A 125 -4.44 -5.14 -10.41
CA ILE A 125 -4.18 -4.99 -8.97
C ILE A 125 -5.22 -4.08 -8.29
N GLU A 126 -5.81 -3.18 -9.04
CA GLU A 126 -6.81 -2.22 -8.58
C GLU A 126 -8.14 -2.87 -8.20
N SER A 127 -8.37 -4.08 -8.66
CA SER A 127 -9.60 -4.83 -8.34
C SER A 127 -9.56 -5.48 -6.95
N LEU A 128 -8.43 -5.37 -6.24
CA LEU A 128 -8.20 -6.07 -4.99
C LEU A 128 -8.26 -5.12 -3.79
N SER A 129 -8.91 -5.57 -2.73
CA SER A 129 -8.81 -4.95 -1.41
C SER A 129 -7.59 -5.47 -0.65
N THR A 130 -6.88 -4.59 0.06
CA THR A 130 -5.76 -5.00 0.93
C THR A 130 -6.20 -6.02 1.99
N ALA A 131 -7.47 -6.00 2.39
CA ALA A 131 -8.00 -6.88 3.43
C ALA A 131 -8.15 -8.35 2.99
N GLU A 132 -8.32 -8.63 1.68
CA GLU A 132 -8.47 -9.99 1.16
C GLU A 132 -7.15 -10.70 0.90
N ILE A 133 -6.02 -9.99 0.97
CA ILE A 133 -4.72 -10.52 0.60
C ILE A 133 -4.14 -11.39 1.72
N GLU A 134 -3.68 -12.57 1.36
CA GLU A 134 -2.88 -13.46 2.20
C GLU A 134 -1.40 -13.12 2.09
N SER A 135 -0.88 -13.05 0.85
CA SER A 135 0.51 -12.72 0.57
C SER A 135 0.67 -12.06 -0.81
N VAL A 136 1.74 -11.26 -0.94
CA VAL A 136 2.18 -10.73 -2.23
C VAL A 136 3.63 -11.10 -2.44
N THR A 137 3.93 -11.72 -3.57
CA THR A 137 5.26 -12.20 -3.92
C THR A 137 5.72 -11.59 -5.24
N LEU A 138 6.90 -10.95 -5.21
CA LEU A 138 7.54 -10.35 -6.38
C LEU A 138 8.63 -11.27 -6.91
N LEU A 139 8.46 -11.75 -8.13
CA LEU A 139 9.46 -12.54 -8.86
C LEU A 139 10.40 -11.60 -9.64
N LYS A 140 11.72 -11.72 -9.39
CA LYS A 140 12.72 -10.75 -9.88
C LYS A 140 13.75 -11.34 -10.84
N ASP A 141 13.93 -12.65 -10.84
CA ASP A 141 14.96 -13.33 -11.61
C ASP A 141 14.41 -13.96 -12.87
N ALA A 142 15.25 -14.02 -13.90
CA ALA A 142 14.92 -14.70 -15.13
C ALA A 142 14.54 -16.19 -14.93
N SER A 143 15.17 -16.88 -13.96
CA SER A 143 14.83 -18.26 -13.61
C SER A 143 13.41 -18.39 -13.06
N ALA A 144 12.97 -17.46 -12.19
CA ALA A 144 11.62 -17.43 -11.65
C ALA A 144 10.59 -16.97 -12.69
N LEU A 145 11.00 -16.13 -13.64
CA LEU A 145 10.15 -15.55 -14.68
C LEU A 145 10.01 -16.44 -15.92
N ALA A 146 10.87 -17.44 -16.10
CA ALA A 146 10.93 -18.29 -17.29
C ALA A 146 9.58 -18.94 -17.61
N LEU A 147 8.81 -19.32 -16.61
CA LEU A 147 7.49 -19.96 -16.77
C LEU A 147 6.42 -19.01 -17.33
N TYR A 148 6.63 -17.69 -17.22
CA TYR A 148 5.73 -16.66 -17.74
C TYR A 148 6.10 -16.19 -19.16
N GLY A 149 7.21 -16.74 -19.70
CA GLY A 149 7.70 -16.42 -21.04
C GLY A 149 8.07 -14.94 -21.20
N MET A 150 8.00 -14.45 -22.44
CA MET A 150 8.34 -13.05 -22.76
C MET A 150 7.46 -12.02 -22.04
N ARG A 151 6.25 -12.36 -21.69
CA ARG A 151 5.31 -11.48 -20.96
C ARG A 151 5.81 -11.17 -19.55
N GLY A 152 6.54 -12.11 -18.93
CA GLY A 152 7.15 -11.95 -17.61
C GLY A 152 8.42 -11.10 -17.58
N ALA A 153 8.93 -10.64 -18.73
CA ALA A 153 10.23 -9.94 -18.81
C ALA A 153 10.31 -8.69 -17.92
N ASN A 154 9.20 -8.01 -17.68
CA ASN A 154 9.11 -6.82 -16.83
C ASN A 154 8.86 -7.13 -15.34
N GLY A 155 8.94 -8.40 -14.94
CA GLY A 155 8.62 -8.87 -13.61
C GLY A 155 7.20 -9.40 -13.47
N VAL A 156 6.99 -10.24 -12.47
CA VAL A 156 5.69 -10.83 -12.13
C VAL A 156 5.40 -10.60 -10.66
N LEU A 157 4.22 -10.09 -10.38
CA LEU A 157 3.67 -9.95 -9.04
C LEU A 157 2.61 -11.03 -8.84
N LEU A 158 2.86 -11.92 -7.90
CA LEU A 158 1.90 -12.94 -7.49
C LEU A 158 1.14 -12.42 -6.27
N VAL A 159 -0.15 -12.43 -6.34
CA VAL A 159 -1.04 -12.08 -5.24
C VAL A 159 -1.86 -13.31 -4.89
N THR A 160 -1.76 -13.74 -3.64
CA THR A 160 -2.56 -14.83 -3.10
C THR A 160 -3.62 -14.23 -2.20
N THR A 161 -4.87 -14.59 -2.45
CA THR A 161 -5.97 -14.16 -1.61
C THR A 161 -6.22 -15.14 -0.47
N LYS A 162 -6.85 -14.65 0.60
CA LYS A 162 -7.23 -15.46 1.74
C LYS A 162 -8.25 -16.51 1.33
N LYS A 163 -8.04 -17.74 1.82
CA LYS A 163 -8.91 -18.89 1.56
C LYS A 163 -9.59 -19.35 2.83
N GLY A 164 -10.65 -20.11 2.67
CA GLY A 164 -11.26 -20.84 3.77
C GLY A 164 -10.28 -21.83 4.41
N CYS A 165 -10.53 -22.22 5.62
CA CYS A 165 -9.76 -23.26 6.31
C CYS A 165 -10.70 -24.10 7.17
N VAL A 166 -10.23 -25.29 7.51
CA VAL A 166 -10.94 -26.18 8.46
C VAL A 166 -10.89 -25.54 9.85
N SER A 167 -11.94 -24.84 10.20
CA SER A 167 -12.07 -24.18 11.50
C SER A 167 -13.52 -23.85 11.81
N ALA A 168 -13.82 -23.62 13.08
CA ALA A 168 -15.09 -23.02 13.46
C ALA A 168 -15.27 -21.66 12.74
N PRO A 169 -16.51 -21.25 12.42
CA PRO A 169 -16.80 -19.98 11.80
C PRO A 169 -16.19 -18.81 12.58
N GLN A 170 -15.38 -18.01 11.90
CA GLN A 170 -14.75 -16.82 12.44
C GLN A 170 -15.28 -15.59 11.71
N VAL A 171 -15.65 -14.58 12.47
CA VAL A 171 -16.08 -13.28 11.95
C VAL A 171 -15.04 -12.25 12.33
N SER A 172 -14.57 -11.50 11.35
CA SER A 172 -13.65 -10.39 11.59
C SER A 172 -14.25 -9.10 11.06
N ILE A 173 -14.24 -8.07 11.90
CA ILE A 173 -14.70 -6.73 11.55
C ILE A 173 -13.55 -5.78 11.79
N ARG A 174 -13.25 -4.95 10.77
CA ARG A 174 -12.26 -3.89 10.87
C ARG A 174 -12.91 -2.59 10.44
N LEU A 175 -12.77 -1.57 11.26
CA LEU A 175 -13.19 -0.20 10.95
C LEU A 175 -11.97 0.70 11.03
N GLN A 176 -11.73 1.47 9.98
CA GLN A 176 -10.64 2.43 9.92
C GLN A 176 -11.18 3.78 9.48
N THR A 177 -10.78 4.83 10.19
CA THR A 177 -11.06 6.21 9.81
C THR A 177 -9.75 7.00 9.85
N GLY A 178 -9.59 7.89 8.88
CA GLY A 178 -8.41 8.71 8.77
C GLY A 178 -8.73 10.11 8.25
N ILE A 179 -7.81 11.02 8.48
CA ILE A 179 -7.86 12.38 7.93
C ILE A 179 -6.62 12.53 7.05
N GLN A 180 -6.84 12.86 5.80
CA GLN A 180 -5.81 13.16 4.83
C GLN A 180 -5.59 14.66 4.77
N GLN A 181 -4.34 15.07 4.63
CA GLN A 181 -3.96 16.48 4.51
C GLN A 181 -2.92 16.64 3.41
N PRO A 182 -3.06 17.63 2.52
CA PRO A 182 -2.06 17.90 1.49
C PRO A 182 -0.78 18.46 2.13
N LEU A 183 0.37 17.85 1.85
CA LEU A 183 1.65 18.22 2.46
C LEU A 183 2.40 19.31 1.68
N GLY A 184 2.11 19.50 0.41
CA GLY A 184 2.97 20.32 -0.47
C GLY A 184 2.21 21.23 -1.44
N VAL A 185 1.00 21.67 -1.12
CA VAL A 185 0.31 22.66 -1.97
C VAL A 185 0.87 24.06 -1.67
N PRO A 186 1.58 24.70 -2.61
CA PRO A 186 2.12 26.04 -2.42
C PRO A 186 1.02 27.03 -2.03
N ASP A 187 1.35 27.96 -1.17
CA ASP A 187 0.46 29.10 -0.90
C ASP A 187 0.60 30.12 -2.02
N PRO A 188 -0.50 30.46 -2.72
CA PRO A 188 -0.45 31.48 -3.74
C PRO A 188 -0.22 32.84 -3.09
N ILE A 189 0.63 33.66 -3.70
CA ILE A 189 0.80 35.06 -3.34
C ILE A 189 -0.47 35.86 -3.68
N ASN A 190 -0.68 36.98 -3.00
CA ASN A 190 -1.81 37.86 -3.28
C ASN A 190 -1.63 38.59 -4.62
N ALA A 191 -2.69 39.22 -5.13
CA ALA A 191 -2.67 39.91 -6.42
C ALA A 191 -1.71 41.09 -6.44
N TYR A 192 -1.59 41.84 -5.35
CA TYR A 192 -0.65 42.98 -5.22
C TYR A 192 0.81 42.52 -5.33
N ASP A 193 1.18 41.51 -4.56
CA ASP A 193 2.55 40.97 -4.58
C ASP A 193 2.88 40.37 -5.97
N TYR A 194 1.93 39.67 -6.58
CA TYR A 194 2.09 39.16 -7.93
C TYR A 194 2.35 40.28 -8.94
N ALA A 195 1.50 41.32 -8.95
CA ALA A 195 1.64 42.44 -9.88
C ALA A 195 2.96 43.22 -9.68
N THR A 196 3.38 43.36 -8.43
CA THR A 196 4.65 44.02 -8.08
C THR A 196 5.85 43.21 -8.55
N LEU A 197 5.88 41.89 -8.30
CA LEU A 197 6.95 40.99 -8.75
C LEU A 197 6.98 40.86 -10.27
N TYR A 198 5.82 40.82 -10.90
CA TYR A 198 5.73 40.80 -12.35
C TYR A 198 6.31 42.07 -12.98
N ASN A 199 5.98 43.24 -12.46
CA ASN A 199 6.58 44.50 -12.90
C ASN A 199 8.10 44.51 -12.71
N GLN A 200 8.61 43.99 -11.59
CA GLN A 200 10.03 43.84 -11.32
C GLN A 200 10.71 42.95 -12.36
N ALA A 201 10.13 41.82 -12.68
CA ALA A 201 10.64 40.89 -13.69
C ALA A 201 10.74 41.59 -15.08
N ARG A 202 9.68 42.30 -15.48
CA ARG A 202 9.69 43.06 -16.74
C ARG A 202 10.79 44.12 -16.80
N VAL A 203 10.96 44.85 -15.72
CA VAL A 203 12.04 45.87 -15.65
C VAL A 203 13.43 45.21 -15.76
N ASN A 204 13.63 44.05 -15.11
CA ASN A 204 14.89 43.30 -15.21
C ASN A 204 15.15 42.81 -16.67
N ASP A 205 14.10 42.52 -17.41
CA ASP A 205 14.17 42.14 -18.84
C ASP A 205 14.26 43.34 -19.80
N GLY A 206 14.35 44.57 -19.25
CA GLY A 206 14.38 45.80 -20.06
C GLY A 206 13.05 46.19 -20.67
N LEU A 207 11.94 45.62 -20.19
CA LEU A 207 10.59 45.88 -20.69
C LEU A 207 9.87 46.93 -19.81
N PRO A 208 8.90 47.69 -20.34
CA PRO A 208 8.10 48.61 -19.54
C PRO A 208 7.24 47.86 -18.52
N ARG A 209 6.96 48.50 -17.39
CA ARG A 209 6.01 47.98 -16.39
C ARG A 209 4.64 47.73 -17.03
N LEU A 210 3.99 46.64 -16.65
CA LEU A 210 2.65 46.30 -17.14
C LEU A 210 1.56 46.93 -16.26
N TYR A 211 1.72 46.82 -14.94
CA TYR A 211 0.75 47.33 -13.98
C TYR A 211 1.13 48.77 -13.57
N THR A 212 0.17 49.66 -13.69
CA THR A 212 0.32 51.05 -13.29
C THR A 212 0.33 51.24 -11.76
N PRO A 213 0.83 52.36 -11.21
CA PRO A 213 0.73 52.64 -9.78
C PRO A 213 -0.71 52.65 -9.25
N GLU A 214 -1.66 53.12 -10.06
CA GLU A 214 -3.09 53.17 -9.72
C GLU A 214 -3.66 51.75 -9.59
N GLU A 215 -3.32 50.85 -10.51
CA GLU A 215 -3.75 49.46 -10.46
C GLU A 215 -3.11 48.73 -9.26
N LEU A 216 -1.83 48.95 -8.96
CA LEU A 216 -1.18 48.40 -7.80
C LEU A 216 -1.86 48.85 -6.50
N ASN A 217 -2.22 50.12 -6.42
CA ASN A 217 -2.95 50.66 -5.28
C ASN A 217 -4.35 50.09 -5.15
N ALA A 218 -5.03 49.86 -6.30
CA ALA A 218 -6.34 49.21 -6.32
C ALA A 218 -6.28 47.76 -5.81
N TYR A 219 -5.27 46.96 -6.21
CA TYR A 219 -5.02 45.61 -5.69
C TYR A 219 -4.69 45.63 -4.19
N GLN A 220 -3.87 46.57 -3.74
CA GLN A 220 -3.45 46.68 -2.34
C GLN A 220 -4.63 46.97 -1.42
N ASN A 221 -5.47 47.96 -1.80
CA ASN A 221 -6.59 48.44 -1.01
C ASN A 221 -7.91 47.71 -1.30
N ASN A 222 -7.91 46.78 -2.26
CA ASN A 222 -9.10 46.06 -2.69
C ASN A 222 -10.27 47.00 -3.03
N THR A 223 -9.99 48.07 -3.74
CA THR A 223 -10.93 49.18 -3.99
C THR A 223 -12.11 48.72 -4.85
N ASP A 224 -11.86 47.90 -5.83
CA ASP A 224 -12.89 47.31 -6.70
C ASP A 224 -12.62 45.83 -6.89
N PRO A 225 -13.30 44.94 -6.13
CA PRO A 225 -13.11 43.49 -6.19
C PRO A 225 -13.49 42.87 -7.53
N TYR A 226 -14.29 43.56 -8.37
CA TYR A 226 -14.70 43.07 -9.65
C TYR A 226 -13.63 43.28 -10.74
N PHE A 227 -13.03 44.46 -10.82
CA PHE A 227 -11.98 44.77 -11.77
C PHE A 227 -10.59 44.40 -11.31
N TYR A 228 -10.34 44.46 -9.96
CA TYR A 228 -9.07 44.13 -9.32
C TYR A 228 -9.24 42.97 -8.30
N PRO A 229 -9.58 41.76 -8.76
CA PRO A 229 -9.88 40.66 -7.86
C PRO A 229 -8.62 40.18 -7.13
N ASN A 230 -8.73 39.97 -5.83
CA ASN A 230 -7.69 39.39 -4.98
C ASN A 230 -8.23 38.12 -4.30
N VAL A 231 -8.42 37.06 -5.08
CA VAL A 231 -9.03 35.82 -4.64
C VAL A 231 -7.96 34.77 -4.35
N ASN A 232 -7.93 34.25 -3.14
CA ASN A 232 -7.14 33.06 -2.83
C ASN A 232 -7.91 31.80 -3.31
N TRP A 233 -7.63 31.39 -4.54
CA TRP A 233 -8.28 30.23 -5.17
C TRP A 233 -8.06 28.93 -4.41
N LYS A 234 -6.88 28.74 -3.78
CA LYS A 234 -6.62 27.58 -2.93
C LYS A 234 -7.65 27.48 -1.81
N LYS A 235 -7.86 28.58 -1.05
CA LYS A 235 -8.86 28.61 0.04
C LYS A 235 -10.29 28.56 -0.47
N ALA A 236 -10.55 29.05 -1.67
CA ALA A 236 -11.87 29.05 -2.26
C ALA A 236 -12.31 27.65 -2.71
N ILE A 237 -11.40 26.86 -3.29
CA ILE A 237 -11.69 25.60 -3.96
C ILE A 237 -11.34 24.38 -3.11
N LEU A 238 -10.28 24.44 -2.30
CA LEU A 238 -9.79 23.28 -1.56
C LEU A 238 -10.20 23.30 -0.09
N ASN A 239 -10.51 22.12 0.42
CA ASN A 239 -10.56 21.81 1.84
C ASN A 239 -9.13 21.55 2.36
N ASN A 240 -8.88 21.90 3.59
CA ASN A 240 -7.57 21.63 4.23
C ASN A 240 -7.41 20.14 4.57
N THR A 241 -8.52 19.42 4.72
CA THR A 241 -8.53 18.01 5.11
C THR A 241 -9.59 17.26 4.33
N ALA A 242 -9.34 15.98 4.09
CA ALA A 242 -10.28 15.05 3.45
C ALA A 242 -10.41 13.78 4.31
N PRO A 243 -11.64 13.31 4.62
CA PRO A 243 -11.84 12.09 5.38
C PRO A 243 -11.65 10.85 4.50
N LEU A 244 -11.07 9.82 5.10
CA LEU A 244 -10.96 8.46 4.58
C LEU A 244 -11.67 7.53 5.55
N SER A 245 -12.59 6.70 5.07
CA SER A 245 -13.28 5.70 5.87
C SER A 245 -13.26 4.35 5.18
N MET A 246 -12.91 3.30 5.92
CA MET A 246 -12.86 1.93 5.42
C MET A 246 -13.56 1.01 6.42
N ALA A 247 -14.33 0.06 5.93
CA ALA A 247 -14.97 -0.97 6.72
C ALA A 247 -14.81 -2.33 6.02
N ASP A 248 -14.19 -3.27 6.71
CA ASP A 248 -13.99 -4.63 6.25
C ASP A 248 -14.81 -5.58 7.13
N LEU A 249 -15.53 -6.48 6.50
CA LEU A 249 -16.24 -7.57 7.14
C LEU A 249 -15.84 -8.87 6.48
N SER A 250 -15.32 -9.82 7.23
CA SER A 250 -14.99 -11.13 6.68
C SER A 250 -15.52 -12.27 7.53
N PHE A 251 -15.89 -13.35 6.83
CA PHE A 251 -16.35 -14.62 7.37
C PHE A 251 -15.43 -15.71 6.85
N LYS A 252 -14.83 -16.48 7.74
CA LYS A 252 -13.92 -17.57 7.42
C LYS A 252 -14.31 -18.80 8.21
N GLY A 253 -14.28 -19.97 7.57
CA GLY A 253 -14.55 -21.23 8.24
C GLY A 253 -14.67 -22.39 7.28
N GLY A 254 -15.04 -23.54 7.80
CA GLY A 254 -15.32 -24.72 6.99
C GLY A 254 -14.99 -26.03 7.70
N GLY A 255 -15.40 -27.10 7.06
CA GLY A 255 -15.08 -28.47 7.42
C GLY A 255 -14.13 -29.12 6.42
N ASP A 256 -13.96 -30.43 6.56
CA ASP A 256 -13.06 -31.20 5.67
C ASP A 256 -13.53 -31.23 4.21
N VAL A 257 -14.83 -31.04 3.96
CA VAL A 257 -15.41 -31.14 2.62
C VAL A 257 -15.59 -29.77 1.97
N VAL A 258 -16.00 -28.77 2.74
CA VAL A 258 -16.26 -27.41 2.24
C VAL A 258 -15.58 -26.40 3.15
N GLN A 259 -14.81 -25.52 2.57
CA GLN A 259 -14.18 -24.38 3.23
C GLN A 259 -14.62 -23.12 2.50
N TYR A 260 -14.79 -22.04 3.24
CA TYR A 260 -15.26 -20.77 2.68
C TYR A 260 -14.54 -19.57 3.29
N TYR A 261 -14.34 -18.56 2.46
CA TYR A 261 -13.94 -17.22 2.84
C TYR A 261 -14.82 -16.24 2.08
N VAL A 262 -15.50 -15.38 2.80
CA VAL A 262 -16.34 -14.32 2.24
C VAL A 262 -15.90 -13.01 2.83
N MET A 263 -15.67 -12.00 1.99
CA MET A 263 -15.28 -10.68 2.41
C MET A 263 -16.15 -9.61 1.75
N MET A 264 -16.46 -8.57 2.50
CA MET A 264 -17.06 -7.33 2.02
C MET A 264 -16.18 -6.18 2.51
N ASN A 265 -15.79 -5.31 1.61
CA ASN A 265 -15.07 -4.09 1.89
C ASN A 265 -15.86 -2.87 1.39
N LEU A 266 -15.95 -1.86 2.23
CA LEU A 266 -16.52 -0.57 1.91
C LEU A 266 -15.42 0.48 2.07
N LEU A 267 -15.07 1.16 0.99
CA LEU A 267 -14.10 2.25 0.98
C LEU A 267 -14.81 3.54 0.59
N GLN A 268 -14.67 4.55 1.42
CA GLN A 268 -15.05 5.92 1.11
C GLN A 268 -13.81 6.81 1.21
N ASN A 269 -13.39 7.35 0.09
CA ASN A 269 -12.26 8.26 -0.01
C ASN A 269 -12.73 9.58 -0.62
N ILE A 270 -12.77 10.64 0.17
CA ILE A 270 -13.29 11.95 -0.22
C ILE A 270 -12.13 12.83 -0.67
N GLY A 271 -12.30 13.52 -1.80
CA GLY A 271 -11.32 14.45 -2.35
C GLY A 271 -11.21 15.77 -1.57
N PHE A 272 -10.19 16.57 -1.88
CA PHE A 272 -9.95 17.87 -1.25
C PHE A 272 -10.83 18.99 -1.80
N TYR A 273 -11.46 18.83 -2.95
CA TYR A 273 -12.24 19.89 -3.56
C TYR A 273 -13.51 20.18 -2.75
N LYS A 274 -13.77 21.46 -2.53
CA LYS A 274 -15.04 21.94 -1.97
C LYS A 274 -16.12 21.72 -3.02
N ASP A 275 -16.86 20.65 -2.87
CA ASP A 275 -17.92 20.30 -3.80
C ASP A 275 -19.26 20.82 -3.31
N THR A 276 -19.96 21.54 -4.19
CA THR A 276 -21.35 21.90 -4.03
C THR A 276 -22.27 20.83 -4.63
N ASP A 277 -21.72 19.91 -5.44
CA ASP A 277 -22.51 18.91 -6.15
C ASP A 277 -21.99 17.49 -5.84
N LYS A 278 -22.74 16.75 -5.00
CA LYS A 278 -22.42 15.39 -4.52
C LYS A 278 -22.21 14.33 -5.63
N LYS A 279 -22.32 14.71 -6.90
CA LYS A 279 -22.19 13.82 -8.07
C LYS A 279 -20.83 13.85 -8.75
N ARG A 280 -19.88 14.65 -8.29
CA ARG A 280 -18.57 14.72 -8.93
C ARG A 280 -17.71 13.49 -8.63
N ARG A 281 -16.86 13.15 -9.61
CA ARG A 281 -16.00 11.95 -9.64
C ARG A 281 -14.84 11.99 -8.64
N GLU A 282 -14.73 13.01 -7.82
CA GLU A 282 -13.63 13.24 -6.87
C GLU A 282 -13.84 12.51 -5.54
N ASN A 283 -15.01 11.92 -5.35
CA ASN A 283 -15.29 11.06 -4.20
C ASN A 283 -15.30 9.62 -4.69
N SER A 284 -14.27 8.84 -4.38
CA SER A 284 -14.27 7.43 -4.69
C SER A 284 -14.97 6.65 -3.58
N ASN A 285 -16.07 6.02 -3.94
CA ASN A 285 -16.68 4.97 -3.16
C ASN A 285 -16.40 3.66 -3.87
N ALA A 286 -15.65 2.79 -3.25
CA ALA A 286 -15.40 1.46 -3.78
C ALA A 286 -16.04 0.42 -2.88
N TYR A 287 -16.69 -0.56 -3.51
CA TYR A 287 -17.32 -1.69 -2.84
C TYR A 287 -16.69 -2.95 -3.41
N TYR A 288 -16.00 -3.70 -2.56
CA TYR A 288 -15.41 -4.96 -2.94
C TYR A 288 -16.15 -6.08 -2.23
N ALA A 289 -16.48 -7.12 -2.95
CA ALA A 289 -16.98 -8.37 -2.39
C ALA A 289 -16.21 -9.51 -3.03
N SER A 290 -15.58 -10.36 -2.23
CA SER A 290 -14.91 -11.55 -2.69
C SER A 290 -15.49 -12.78 -2.01
N PHE A 291 -15.53 -13.88 -2.78
CA PHE A 291 -16.03 -15.17 -2.36
C PHE A 291 -15.05 -16.24 -2.82
N ASN A 292 -14.43 -16.94 -1.86
CA ASN A 292 -13.46 -18.02 -2.08
C ASN A 292 -13.81 -19.27 -1.28
#